data_8be6cb105abf619685c82758cb70622b
#
_entry.id   8be6cb105abf619685c82758cb70622b
#
_cell.length_a   1.000
_cell.length_b   1.000
_cell.length_c   1.000
_cell.angle_alpha   90.00
_cell.angle_beta   90.00
_cell.angle_gamma   90.00
#
_symmetry.space_group_name_H-M   'P 1'
#
loop_
_entity.id
_entity.type
_entity.pdbx_description
1 polymer ?
#
loop_
_entity_poly.entity_id
_entity_poly.type
_entity_poly.pdbx_seq_one_letter_code
_entity_poly.pdbx_strand_id
1 'polypeptide(L)'
;MIDLIRAEIIRFRSVRSTLVVLFGAIAITVLFAVLEAHDLASAPRTVHLGEVNAGASLSAFLFGALGVQVIGQEYRFNTIRSTFAATPNRPKVVAAKLLVVTVACALAALVMMLLAGAVGTLLVDRFAIDGLDLRVVGGTVLFAAGWSAM
;
A
#
# COMPACT_ATOMS: atom_id res chain seq x y z
N MET A 1 -21.32 -10.41 8.06
CA MET A 1 -19.89 -10.03 7.89
C MET A 1 -19.45 -10.12 6.44
N ILE A 2 -19.62 -11.27 5.77
CA ILE A 2 -19.17 -11.48 4.37
C ILE A 2 -19.79 -10.47 3.42
N ASP A 3 -21.11 -10.26 3.48
CA ASP A 3 -21.80 -9.30 2.61
C ASP A 3 -21.35 -7.86 2.84
N LEU A 4 -21.00 -7.51 4.08
CA LEU A 4 -20.47 -6.21 4.44
C LEU A 4 -19.07 -5.98 3.82
N ILE A 5 -18.20 -6.98 3.92
CA ILE A 5 -16.86 -6.94 3.31
C ILE A 5 -16.98 -6.84 1.78
N ARG A 6 -17.89 -7.62 1.18
CA ARG A 6 -18.13 -7.59 -0.27
C ARG A 6 -18.61 -6.21 -0.74
N ALA A 7 -19.51 -5.58 0.00
CA ALA A 7 -19.97 -4.23 -0.29
C ALA A 7 -18.82 -3.21 -0.22
N GLU A 8 -17.96 -3.31 0.78
CA GLU A 8 -16.80 -2.42 0.92
C GLU A 8 -15.75 -2.64 -0.18
N ILE A 9 -15.52 -3.88 -0.62
CA ILE A 9 -14.63 -4.17 -1.77
C ILE A 9 -15.16 -3.53 -3.05
N ILE A 10 -16.46 -3.67 -3.33
CA ILE A 10 -17.08 -3.07 -4.51
C ILE A 10 -16.95 -1.55 -4.45
N ARG A 11 -17.18 -0.96 -3.29
CA ARG A 11 -17.06 0.48 -3.06
C ARG A 11 -15.62 0.97 -3.23
N PHE A 12 -14.65 0.26 -2.66
CA PHE A 12 -13.23 0.58 -2.78
C PHE A 12 -12.79 0.61 -4.25
N ARG A 13 -13.24 -0.35 -5.06
CA ARG A 13 -12.93 -0.41 -6.49
C ARG A 13 -13.66 0.62 -7.34
N SER A 14 -14.84 1.08 -6.93
CA SER A 14 -15.64 2.03 -7.72
C SER A 14 -15.24 3.48 -7.52
N VAL A 15 -14.51 3.81 -6.45
CA VAL A 15 -14.07 5.17 -6.16
C VAL A 15 -12.74 5.46 -6.87
N ARG A 16 -12.80 6.25 -7.93
CA ARG A 16 -11.65 6.59 -8.79
C ARG A 16 -10.49 7.22 -8.00
N SER A 17 -10.78 8.11 -7.04
CA SER A 17 -9.73 8.77 -6.24
C SER A 17 -8.93 7.78 -5.39
N THR A 18 -9.56 6.74 -4.86
CA THR A 18 -8.89 5.69 -4.11
C THR A 18 -7.89 4.93 -4.99
N LEU A 19 -8.33 4.57 -6.21
CA LEU A 19 -7.45 3.90 -7.18
C LEU A 19 -6.30 4.80 -7.62
N VAL A 20 -6.54 6.09 -7.87
CA VAL A 20 -5.49 7.06 -8.24
C VAL A 20 -4.41 7.15 -7.16
N VAL A 21 -4.78 7.24 -5.88
CA VAL A 21 -3.81 7.29 -4.79
C VAL A 21 -3.04 5.96 -4.67
N LEU A 22 -3.73 4.82 -4.81
CA LEU A 22 -3.10 3.50 -4.74
C LEU A 22 -2.08 3.29 -5.88
N PHE A 23 -2.48 3.56 -7.12
CA PHE A 23 -1.58 3.46 -8.27
C PHE A 23 -0.48 4.52 -8.24
N GLY A 24 -0.78 5.72 -7.74
CA GLY A 24 0.21 6.78 -7.52
C GLY A 24 1.30 6.34 -6.53
N ALA A 25 0.94 5.67 -5.44
CA ALA A 25 1.90 5.12 -4.49
C ALA A 25 2.83 4.08 -5.14
N ILE A 26 2.26 3.16 -5.93
CA ILE A 26 3.04 2.17 -6.67
C ILE A 26 3.98 2.85 -7.67
N ALA A 27 3.47 3.82 -8.45
CA ALA A 27 4.27 4.52 -9.45
C ALA A 27 5.44 5.30 -8.83
N ILE A 28 5.22 5.98 -7.70
CA ILE A 28 6.27 6.69 -6.97
C ILE A 28 7.35 5.72 -6.49
N THR A 29 6.95 4.59 -5.88
CA THR A 29 7.93 3.59 -5.42
C THR A 29 8.76 3.05 -6.57
N VAL A 30 8.13 2.69 -7.70
CA VAL A 30 8.85 2.18 -8.88
C VAL A 30 9.77 3.24 -9.48
N LEU A 31 9.33 4.49 -9.55
CA LEU A 31 10.16 5.59 -10.02
C LEU A 31 11.44 5.74 -9.18
N PHE A 32 11.31 5.78 -7.85
CA PHE A 32 12.47 5.86 -6.97
C PHE A 32 13.35 4.61 -7.07
N ALA A 33 12.74 3.41 -7.17
CA ALA A 33 13.51 2.18 -7.36
C ALA A 33 14.36 2.21 -8.63
N VAL A 34 13.83 2.75 -9.74
CA VAL A 34 14.60 2.91 -10.99
C VAL A 34 15.74 3.92 -10.82
N LEU A 35 15.47 5.06 -10.18
CA LEU A 35 16.50 6.09 -9.96
C LEU A 35 17.64 5.55 -9.08
N GLU A 36 17.31 4.92 -7.96
CA GLU A 36 18.29 4.34 -7.04
C GLU A 36 19.06 3.17 -7.68
N ALA A 37 18.37 2.29 -8.42
CA ALA A 37 19.02 1.20 -9.15
C ALA A 37 19.99 1.73 -10.21
N HIS A 38 19.65 2.81 -10.90
CA HIS A 38 20.53 3.46 -11.86
C HIS A 38 21.79 4.00 -11.20
N ASP A 39 21.66 4.68 -10.04
CA ASP A 39 22.80 5.23 -9.30
C ASP A 39 23.70 4.11 -8.72
N LEU A 40 23.11 2.98 -8.37
CA LEU A 40 23.82 1.83 -7.80
C LEU A 40 24.25 0.79 -8.84
N ALA A 41 23.93 0.96 -10.13
CA ALA A 41 24.16 -0.02 -11.19
C ALA A 41 25.62 -0.49 -11.27
N SER A 42 26.58 0.42 -11.06
CA SER A 42 28.02 0.14 -11.10
C SER A 42 28.67 0.06 -9.72
N ALA A 43 27.89 -0.13 -8.66
CA ALA A 43 28.42 -0.23 -7.30
C ALA A 43 29.41 -1.40 -7.18
N PRO A 44 30.60 -1.19 -6.56
CA PRO A 44 31.60 -2.24 -6.43
C PRO A 44 31.25 -3.32 -5.40
N ARG A 45 30.10 -3.21 -4.74
CA ARG A 45 29.57 -4.08 -3.68
C ARG A 45 28.22 -4.68 -4.07
N THR A 46 27.80 -5.67 -3.31
CA THR A 46 26.44 -6.23 -3.44
C THR A 46 25.43 -5.21 -2.93
N VAL A 47 24.38 -4.97 -3.72
CA VAL A 47 23.26 -4.07 -3.42
C VAL A 47 22.08 -4.91 -2.96
N HIS A 48 21.40 -4.49 -1.91
CA HIS A 48 20.27 -5.19 -1.33
C HIS A 48 18.95 -4.44 -1.60
N LEU A 49 17.83 -5.16 -1.51
CA LEU A 49 16.48 -4.64 -1.78
C LEU A 49 16.14 -3.38 -0.97
N GLY A 50 16.61 -3.29 0.28
CA GLY A 50 16.38 -2.14 1.15
C GLY A 50 16.96 -0.84 0.60
N GLU A 51 18.05 -0.92 -0.17
CA GLU A 51 18.72 0.23 -0.77
C GLU A 51 17.99 0.78 -2.00
N VAL A 52 17.24 -0.09 -2.68
CA VAL A 52 16.47 0.25 -3.90
C VAL A 52 15.01 0.58 -3.55
N ASN A 53 14.69 0.79 -2.29
CA ASN A 53 13.31 0.93 -1.81
C ASN A 53 13.04 2.21 -0.99
N ALA A 54 13.84 3.27 -1.14
CA ALA A 54 13.60 4.51 -0.42
C ALA A 54 12.24 5.15 -0.77
N GLY A 55 11.74 4.95 -1.98
CA GLY A 55 10.40 5.36 -2.39
C GLY A 55 9.25 4.78 -1.55
N ALA A 56 9.47 3.67 -0.84
CA ALA A 56 8.46 3.10 0.05
C ALA A 56 8.09 4.03 1.21
N SER A 57 9.02 4.84 1.69
CA SER A 57 8.77 5.82 2.76
C SER A 57 7.75 6.87 2.31
N LEU A 58 7.88 7.40 1.10
CA LEU A 58 6.94 8.36 0.51
C LEU A 58 5.57 7.70 0.26
N SER A 59 5.56 6.49 -0.23
CA SER A 59 4.34 5.73 -0.48
C SER A 59 3.56 5.43 0.80
N ALA A 60 4.24 5.28 1.93
CA ALA A 60 3.60 5.10 3.24
C ALA A 60 2.69 6.27 3.61
N PHE A 61 3.08 7.53 3.32
CA PHE A 61 2.20 8.68 3.54
C PHE A 61 0.94 8.61 2.69
N LEU A 62 1.04 8.12 1.46
CA LEU A 62 -0.12 7.93 0.59
C LEU A 62 -1.07 6.84 1.12
N PHE A 63 -0.55 5.80 1.76
CA PHE A 63 -1.39 4.79 2.42
C PHE A 63 -2.13 5.34 3.64
N GLY A 64 -1.48 6.21 4.43
CA GLY A 64 -2.17 6.95 5.49
C GLY A 64 -3.29 7.84 4.94
N ALA A 65 -3.01 8.57 3.86
CA ALA A 65 -4.01 9.39 3.18
C ALA A 65 -5.18 8.55 2.64
N LEU A 66 -4.93 7.32 2.15
CA LEU A 66 -5.98 6.38 1.76
C LEU A 66 -6.89 5.99 2.93
N GLY A 67 -6.32 5.70 4.10
CA GLY A 67 -7.10 5.39 5.30
C GLY A 67 -8.05 6.51 5.66
N VAL A 68 -7.54 7.73 5.76
CA VAL A 68 -8.33 8.94 6.03
C VAL A 68 -9.40 9.18 4.95
N GLN A 69 -9.03 9.03 3.67
CA GLN A 69 -9.92 9.26 2.54
C GLN A 69 -11.11 8.30 2.53
N VAL A 70 -10.90 7.02 2.80
CA VAL A 70 -11.97 6.00 2.78
C VAL A 70 -13.03 6.29 3.85
N ILE A 71 -12.60 6.76 5.02
CA ILE A 71 -13.53 7.17 6.09
C ILE A 71 -14.16 8.53 5.76
N GLY A 72 -13.34 9.51 5.36
CA GLY A 72 -13.78 10.88 5.10
C GLY A 72 -14.81 11.03 3.98
N GLN A 73 -14.75 10.15 2.97
CA GLN A 73 -15.72 10.15 1.87
C GLN A 73 -17.16 9.90 2.34
N GLU A 74 -17.37 9.07 3.36
CA GLU A 74 -18.71 8.81 3.88
C GLU A 74 -19.31 10.02 4.57
N TYR A 75 -18.49 10.79 5.27
CA TYR A 75 -18.92 12.06 5.87
C TYR A 75 -19.20 13.11 4.79
N ARG A 76 -18.32 13.22 3.80
CA ARG A 76 -18.46 14.21 2.71
C ARG A 76 -19.71 13.98 1.87
N PHE A 77 -20.05 12.72 1.58
CA PHE A 77 -21.22 12.36 0.75
C PHE A 77 -22.47 12.04 1.57
N ASN A 78 -22.43 12.26 2.90
CA ASN A 78 -23.56 12.01 3.82
C ASN A 78 -24.09 10.56 3.80
N THR A 79 -23.30 9.62 3.29
CA THR A 79 -23.68 8.20 3.17
C THR A 79 -23.55 7.43 4.47
N ILE A 80 -22.90 8.01 5.48
CA ILE A 80 -22.72 7.39 6.79
C ILE A 80 -24.05 7.09 7.48
N ARG A 81 -25.06 7.94 7.28
CA ARG A 81 -26.40 7.77 7.87
C ARG A 81 -27.10 6.55 7.27
N SER A 82 -27.06 6.38 5.94
CA SER A 82 -27.67 5.23 5.27
C SER A 82 -26.95 3.92 5.61
N THR A 83 -25.61 3.95 5.75
CA THR A 83 -24.83 2.80 6.16
C THR A 83 -25.21 2.33 7.56
N PHE A 84 -25.36 3.24 8.53
CA PHE A 84 -25.77 2.88 9.89
C PHE A 84 -27.25 2.55 10.03
N ALA A 85 -28.11 3.05 9.14
CA ALA A 85 -29.52 2.63 9.09
C ALA A 85 -29.65 1.19 8.57
N ALA A 86 -28.84 0.81 7.59
CA ALA A 86 -28.85 -0.55 7.02
C ALA A 86 -28.19 -1.58 7.96
N THR A 87 -27.21 -1.13 8.79
CA THR A 87 -26.49 -2.03 9.70
C THR A 87 -26.36 -1.35 11.07
N PRO A 88 -27.23 -1.70 12.04
CA PRO A 88 -27.25 -1.02 13.35
C PRO A 88 -26.00 -1.27 14.20
N ASN A 89 -25.18 -2.28 13.85
CA ASN A 89 -23.96 -2.63 14.56
C ASN A 89 -22.76 -1.82 14.01
N ARG A 90 -22.63 -0.56 14.46
CA ARG A 90 -21.58 0.37 14.03
C ARG A 90 -20.15 -0.15 14.10
N PRO A 91 -19.69 -0.86 15.16
CA PRO A 91 -18.34 -1.40 15.22
C PRO A 91 -18.03 -2.38 14.10
N LYS A 92 -19.01 -3.19 13.68
CA LYS A 92 -18.81 -4.15 12.57
C LYS A 92 -18.60 -3.48 11.23
N VAL A 93 -19.27 -2.34 11.00
CA VAL A 93 -19.09 -1.54 9.76
C VAL A 93 -17.68 -0.96 9.72
N VAL A 94 -17.23 -0.33 10.81
CA VAL A 94 -15.88 0.24 10.90
C VAL A 94 -14.82 -0.86 10.77
N ALA A 95 -14.98 -1.99 11.44
CA ALA A 95 -14.05 -3.11 11.36
C ALA A 95 -13.94 -3.68 9.94
N ALA A 96 -15.06 -3.84 9.22
CA ALA A 96 -15.04 -4.31 7.83
C ALA A 96 -14.31 -3.33 6.91
N LYS A 97 -14.50 -2.03 7.11
CA LYS A 97 -13.84 -0.96 6.35
C LYS A 97 -12.33 -0.96 6.58
N LEU A 98 -11.91 -0.94 7.84
CA LEU A 98 -10.49 -1.00 8.21
C LEU A 98 -9.84 -2.25 7.63
N LEU A 99 -10.48 -3.40 7.73
CA LEU A 99 -9.97 -4.66 7.18
C LEU A 99 -9.74 -4.56 5.66
N VAL A 100 -10.70 -4.04 4.90
CA VAL A 100 -10.56 -3.92 3.44
C VAL A 100 -9.43 -2.97 3.07
N VAL A 101 -9.32 -1.81 3.72
CA VAL A 101 -8.23 -0.84 3.46
C VAL A 101 -6.88 -1.43 3.84
N THR A 102 -6.76 -2.03 5.02
CA THR A 102 -5.51 -2.65 5.52
C THR A 102 -5.03 -3.74 4.58
N VAL A 103 -5.91 -4.64 4.13
CA VAL A 103 -5.57 -5.71 3.18
C VAL A 103 -5.17 -5.12 1.83
N ALA A 104 -5.88 -4.12 1.33
CA ALA A 104 -5.54 -3.47 0.06
C ALA A 104 -4.16 -2.80 0.11
N CYS A 105 -3.85 -2.07 1.20
CA CYS A 105 -2.53 -1.45 1.39
C CYS A 105 -1.41 -2.49 1.56
N ALA A 106 -1.67 -3.58 2.28
CA ALA A 106 -0.69 -4.67 2.44
C ALA A 106 -0.37 -5.34 1.08
N LEU A 107 -1.40 -5.62 0.27
CA LEU A 107 -1.21 -6.16 -1.07
C LEU A 107 -0.47 -5.19 -1.99
N ALA A 108 -0.79 -3.90 -1.93
CA ALA A 108 -0.08 -2.88 -2.70
C ALA A 108 1.39 -2.78 -2.27
N ALA A 109 1.69 -2.79 -0.97
CA ALA A 109 3.05 -2.79 -0.47
C ALA A 109 3.84 -4.03 -0.95
N LEU A 110 3.21 -5.20 -0.94
CA LEU A 110 3.83 -6.42 -1.47
C LEU A 110 4.15 -6.28 -2.97
N VAL A 111 3.21 -5.79 -3.76
CA VAL A 111 3.43 -5.54 -5.19
C VAL A 111 4.57 -4.55 -5.42
N MET A 112 4.63 -3.46 -4.64
CA MET A 112 5.71 -2.48 -4.74
C MET A 112 7.08 -3.11 -4.46
N MET A 113 7.19 -3.95 -3.42
CA MET A 113 8.44 -4.64 -3.08
C MET A 113 8.87 -5.62 -4.17
N LEU A 114 7.92 -6.34 -4.77
CA LEU A 114 8.21 -7.23 -5.90
C LEU A 114 8.69 -6.45 -7.13
N LEU A 115 8.08 -5.31 -7.42
CA LEU A 115 8.49 -4.46 -8.53
C LEU A 115 9.87 -3.82 -8.27
N ALA A 116 10.13 -3.32 -7.06
CA ALA A 116 11.44 -2.79 -6.70
C ALA A 116 12.54 -3.86 -6.80
N GLY A 117 12.26 -5.08 -6.32
CA GLY A 117 13.18 -6.22 -6.49
C GLY A 117 13.42 -6.57 -7.95
N ALA A 118 12.38 -6.57 -8.77
CA ALA A 118 12.53 -6.82 -10.22
C ALA A 118 13.38 -5.73 -10.90
N VAL A 119 13.18 -4.46 -10.54
CA VAL A 119 14.02 -3.36 -11.02
C VAL A 119 15.47 -3.55 -10.60
N GLY A 120 15.71 -3.88 -9.32
CA GLY A 120 17.06 -4.17 -8.81
C GLY A 120 17.78 -5.27 -9.57
N THR A 121 17.10 -6.41 -9.80
CA THR A 121 17.68 -7.55 -10.55
C THR A 121 17.94 -7.24 -12.02
N LEU A 122 17.22 -6.29 -12.63
CA LEU A 122 17.38 -5.93 -14.03
C LEU A 122 18.43 -4.85 -14.27
N LEU A 123 18.64 -3.94 -13.33
CA LEU A 123 19.47 -2.75 -13.51
C LEU A 123 20.79 -2.79 -12.72
N VAL A 124 20.90 -3.62 -11.69
CA VAL A 124 22.09 -3.68 -10.84
C VAL A 124 22.85 -4.98 -11.07
N ASP A 125 24.11 -4.89 -11.50
CA ASP A 125 24.96 -6.05 -11.83
C ASP A 125 25.18 -7.01 -10.66
N ARG A 126 25.22 -6.50 -9.43
CA ARG A 126 25.46 -7.28 -8.19
C ARG A 126 24.30 -7.11 -7.22
N PHE A 127 23.10 -7.47 -7.66
CA PHE A 127 21.92 -7.47 -6.82
C PHE A 127 21.72 -8.84 -6.16
N ALA A 128 21.50 -8.86 -4.84
CA ALA A 128 21.18 -10.07 -4.10
C ALA A 128 19.94 -9.85 -3.22
N ILE A 129 19.13 -10.90 -3.11
CA ILE A 129 18.00 -10.96 -2.19
C ILE A 129 18.36 -11.97 -1.12
N ASP A 130 18.43 -11.57 0.12
CA ASP A 130 18.77 -12.43 1.26
C ASP A 130 17.66 -12.45 2.34
N GLY A 131 17.92 -13.14 3.45
CA GLY A 131 16.95 -13.23 4.56
C GLY A 131 16.70 -11.91 5.28
N LEU A 132 17.59 -10.91 5.14
CA LEU A 132 17.41 -9.57 5.68
C LEU A 132 16.39 -8.80 4.83
N ASP A 133 16.42 -8.97 3.52
CA ASP A 133 15.48 -8.36 2.59
C ASP A 133 14.04 -8.87 2.83
N LEU A 134 13.86 -10.13 3.20
CA LEU A 134 12.57 -10.67 3.60
C LEU A 134 12.00 -9.97 4.85
N ARG A 135 12.86 -9.56 5.78
CA ARG A 135 12.44 -8.75 6.94
C ARG A 135 12.04 -7.33 6.53
N VAL A 136 12.75 -6.74 5.56
CA VAL A 136 12.38 -5.43 4.99
C VAL A 136 11.02 -5.52 4.30
N VAL A 137 10.78 -6.55 3.50
CA VAL A 137 9.46 -6.79 2.87
C VAL A 137 8.37 -6.92 3.94
N GLY A 138 8.57 -7.78 4.92
CA GLY A 138 7.60 -7.97 6.01
C GLY A 138 7.34 -6.68 6.79
N GLY A 139 8.40 -5.94 7.13
CA GLY A 139 8.33 -4.66 7.82
C GLY A 139 7.54 -3.61 7.03
N THR A 140 7.81 -3.47 5.74
CA THR A 140 7.12 -2.51 4.85
C THR A 140 5.63 -2.85 4.73
N VAL A 141 5.29 -4.13 4.56
CA VAL A 141 3.90 -4.58 4.47
C VAL A 141 3.15 -4.32 5.78
N LEU A 142 3.74 -4.67 6.92
CA LEU A 142 3.15 -4.43 8.24
C LEU A 142 3.01 -2.93 8.54
N PHE A 143 4.01 -2.13 8.17
CA PHE A 143 3.96 -0.69 8.33
C PHE A 143 2.85 -0.06 7.47
N ALA A 144 2.76 -0.42 6.20
CA ALA A 144 1.70 0.06 5.30
C ALA A 144 0.30 -0.32 5.81
N ALA A 145 0.14 -1.56 6.27
CA ALA A 145 -1.10 -2.05 6.85
C ALA A 145 -1.47 -1.30 8.14
N GLY A 146 -0.53 -1.16 9.08
CA GLY A 146 -0.76 -0.46 10.34
C GLY A 146 -1.03 1.03 10.16
N TRP A 147 -0.26 1.69 9.29
CA TRP A 147 -0.39 3.11 9.01
C TRP A 147 -1.72 3.46 8.33
N SER A 148 -2.22 2.62 7.44
CA SER A 148 -3.52 2.83 6.79
C SER A 148 -4.71 2.63 7.73
N ALA A 149 -4.51 1.93 8.85
CA ALA A 149 -5.54 1.65 9.86
C ALA A 149 -5.61 2.74 10.97
N MET A 150 -4.60 3.59 11.09
CA MET A 150 -4.56 4.74 12.00
C MET A 150 -5.36 5.92 11.46
#